data_a1dcefaf878dc52857ee30d8e3e73c2a
#
_entry.id   a1dcefaf878dc52857ee30d8e3e73c2a
#
_cell.length_a   1.000
_cell.length_b   1.000
_cell.length_c   1.000
_cell.angle_alpha   90.00
_cell.angle_beta   90.00
_cell.angle_gamma   90.00
#
_symmetry.space_group_name_H-M   'P 1'
#
loop_
_entity.id
_entity.type
_entity.pdbx_description
1 polymer ?
#
loop_
_entity_poly.entity_id
_entity_poly.type
_entity_poly.pdbx_seq_one_letter_code
_entity_poly.pdbx_strand_id
1 'polypeptide(L)'
;MKRVGFLTSGGDCQALNATMRGVAKGLYQIYQDEVEIIGFEDGYKGLMYANYRMMKRSDFSGILTKGGTMLGTSRQPFKMMRVPDENGLDKVELMKHTYYKLKLDALVVLGGNGSQKTANLFSKDGLNVVGLPKTIDNDLWGTDMTFGFQSAVDIATNAIDCIHTTASSHGRVFIVEIMGHKVGWLTLHAGIAGGADIILLPEIPYDLDAVVKKIKERTRGGSRFSILAVAEGAISKEEAAMSKKEYKKKLEERAQKYQSVAYEIGAKIQEMTGQEIRVTVPGHMQRGGAPVPFDRVLSSRIGAHAAAMIERGDFGKLVVVKNNVITDIPLEESAGKLKYVDPQSDIIKEAKLLGISFGDK
;
A
#
# COMPACT_ATOMS: atom_id res chain seq x y z
N MET A 1 -8.19 34.72 -2.18
CA MET A 1 -7.03 33.82 -1.90
C MET A 1 -7.57 32.45 -1.52
N LYS A 2 -7.23 31.41 -2.26
CA LYS A 2 -7.66 30.01 -2.08
C LYS A 2 -6.81 29.34 -1.01
N ARG A 3 -7.41 28.66 -0.02
CA ARG A 3 -6.69 27.96 1.04
C ARG A 3 -6.86 26.45 0.93
N VAL A 4 -5.77 25.72 0.69
CA VAL A 4 -5.82 24.28 0.47
C VAL A 4 -4.96 23.56 1.52
N GLY A 5 -5.62 22.71 2.32
CA GLY A 5 -4.97 21.86 3.30
C GLY A 5 -4.41 20.59 2.67
N PHE A 6 -3.20 20.18 3.02
CA PHE A 6 -2.59 18.90 2.64
C PHE A 6 -2.32 18.06 3.88
N LEU A 7 -2.67 16.79 3.84
CA LEU A 7 -2.24 15.82 4.84
C LEU A 7 -1.87 14.46 4.22
N THR A 8 -0.88 13.81 4.82
CA THR A 8 -0.45 12.44 4.48
C THR A 8 -0.78 11.52 5.64
N SER A 9 -1.51 10.44 5.40
CA SER A 9 -2.04 9.58 6.47
C SER A 9 -1.81 8.09 6.23
N GLY A 10 -1.53 7.38 7.31
CA GLY A 10 -1.27 5.94 7.31
C GLY A 10 0.19 5.59 7.03
N GLY A 11 0.50 4.38 6.58
CA GLY A 11 1.86 4.01 6.19
C GLY A 11 2.36 4.88 5.04
N ASP A 12 3.62 5.25 5.07
CA ASP A 12 4.24 6.03 4.00
C ASP A 12 4.54 5.21 2.74
N CYS A 13 4.92 5.89 1.70
CA CYS A 13 5.48 5.32 0.47
C CYS A 13 6.41 6.32 -0.20
N GLN A 14 7.17 5.85 -1.17
CA GLN A 14 8.19 6.64 -1.86
C GLN A 14 7.63 7.86 -2.61
N ALA A 15 6.36 7.81 -3.03
CA ALA A 15 5.80 8.76 -3.99
C ALA A 15 4.95 9.90 -3.37
N LEU A 16 4.85 9.98 -2.03
CA LEU A 16 4.04 10.99 -1.33
C LEU A 16 4.48 12.42 -1.66
N ASN A 17 5.77 12.72 -1.54
CA ASN A 17 6.31 14.04 -1.84
C ASN A 17 6.11 14.41 -3.31
N ALA A 18 6.29 13.46 -4.23
CA ALA A 18 6.07 13.67 -5.67
C ALA A 18 4.60 14.04 -5.95
N THR A 19 3.64 13.38 -5.25
CA THR A 19 2.21 13.66 -5.41
C THR A 19 1.85 15.04 -4.84
N MET A 20 2.30 15.38 -3.62
CA MET A 20 2.10 16.71 -3.04
C MET A 20 2.65 17.82 -3.96
N ARG A 21 3.85 17.59 -4.52
CA ARG A 21 4.44 18.50 -5.50
C ARG A 21 3.56 18.67 -6.73
N GLY A 22 2.97 17.58 -7.23
CA GLY A 22 2.06 17.60 -8.37
C GLY A 22 0.84 18.49 -8.11
N VAL A 23 0.18 18.30 -6.96
CA VAL A 23 -0.96 19.13 -6.52
C VAL A 23 -0.54 20.60 -6.39
N ALA A 24 0.54 20.87 -5.66
CA ALA A 24 1.01 22.24 -5.41
C ALA A 24 1.35 22.97 -6.71
N LYS A 25 2.07 22.32 -7.62
CA LYS A 25 2.41 22.92 -8.92
C LYS A 25 1.18 23.21 -9.77
N GLY A 26 0.20 22.30 -9.77
CA GLY A 26 -1.09 22.52 -10.44
C GLY A 26 -1.83 23.72 -9.85
N LEU A 27 -1.94 23.80 -8.52
CA LEU A 27 -2.59 24.92 -7.86
C LEU A 27 -1.88 26.26 -8.13
N TYR A 28 -0.54 26.31 -8.07
CA TYR A 28 0.22 27.52 -8.40
C TYR A 28 0.11 27.91 -9.88
N GLN A 29 -0.10 26.95 -10.79
CA GLN A 29 -0.33 27.26 -12.19
C GLN A 29 -1.73 27.86 -12.42
N ILE A 30 -2.73 27.39 -11.69
CA ILE A 30 -4.13 27.85 -11.79
C ILE A 30 -4.34 29.20 -11.08
N TYR A 31 -3.91 29.28 -9.82
CA TYR A 31 -4.22 30.43 -8.95
C TYR A 31 -3.06 31.40 -8.78
N GLN A 32 -1.88 31.08 -9.30
CA GLN A 32 -0.64 31.85 -9.16
C GLN A 32 -0.33 32.18 -7.69
N ASP A 33 -0.31 33.46 -7.31
CA ASP A 33 -0.05 33.90 -5.95
C ASP A 33 -1.32 34.01 -5.08
N GLU A 34 -2.48 33.65 -5.64
CA GLU A 34 -3.76 33.66 -4.95
C GLU A 34 -4.11 32.31 -4.28
N VAL A 35 -3.12 31.49 -3.98
CA VAL A 35 -3.28 30.23 -3.24
C VAL A 35 -2.32 30.15 -2.07
N GLU A 36 -2.86 29.76 -0.91
CA GLU A 36 -2.11 29.38 0.27
C GLU A 36 -2.24 27.86 0.47
N ILE A 37 -1.10 27.17 0.62
CA ILE A 37 -1.05 25.75 0.92
C ILE A 37 -0.67 25.57 2.39
N ILE A 38 -1.48 24.81 3.11
CA ILE A 38 -1.33 24.51 4.53
C ILE A 38 -1.02 23.03 4.69
N GLY A 39 0.19 22.68 5.13
CA GLY A 39 0.59 21.31 5.38
C GLY A 39 0.32 20.90 6.83
N PHE A 40 -0.55 19.92 7.06
CA PHE A 40 -0.78 19.34 8.38
C PHE A 40 0.29 18.30 8.70
N GLU A 41 1.00 18.49 9.81
CA GLU A 41 2.04 17.56 10.25
C GLU A 41 1.42 16.32 10.90
N ASP A 42 2.01 15.14 10.68
CA ASP A 42 1.51 13.86 11.20
C ASP A 42 0.06 13.51 10.81
N GLY A 43 -0.37 13.96 9.62
CA GLY A 43 -1.64 13.58 9.03
C GLY A 43 -2.86 14.08 9.78
N TYR A 44 -3.85 13.20 10.02
CA TYR A 44 -5.06 13.57 10.76
C TYR A 44 -4.79 14.07 12.18
N LYS A 45 -3.69 13.64 12.81
CA LYS A 45 -3.29 14.15 14.12
C LYS A 45 -3.00 15.66 14.06
N GLY A 46 -2.29 16.09 13.03
CA GLY A 46 -2.04 17.52 12.81
C GLY A 46 -3.30 18.33 12.56
N LEU A 47 -4.23 17.81 11.78
CA LEU A 47 -5.53 18.46 11.57
C LEU A 47 -6.35 18.52 12.88
N MET A 48 -6.29 17.48 13.70
CA MET A 48 -7.00 17.39 15.00
C MET A 48 -6.52 18.44 16.00
N TYR A 49 -5.22 18.61 16.12
CA TYR A 49 -4.62 19.49 17.13
C TYR A 49 -4.08 20.80 16.55
N ALA A 50 -4.46 21.15 15.34
CA ALA A 50 -4.03 22.35 14.62
C ALA A 50 -2.49 22.48 14.55
N ASN A 51 -1.79 21.32 14.36
CA ASN A 51 -0.37 21.30 14.10
C ASN A 51 -0.13 21.34 12.58
N TYR A 52 0.23 22.53 12.08
CA TYR A 52 0.39 22.77 10.64
C TYR A 52 1.47 23.82 10.38
N ARG A 53 1.92 23.88 9.14
CA ARG A 53 2.78 24.95 8.64
C ARG A 53 2.27 25.51 7.32
N MET A 54 2.51 26.81 7.12
CA MET A 54 2.30 27.45 5.82
C MET A 54 3.40 26.99 4.87
N MET A 55 3.00 26.39 3.74
CA MET A 55 3.91 25.86 2.75
C MET A 55 4.28 26.94 1.73
N LYS A 56 5.58 27.13 1.51
CA LYS A 56 6.08 28.04 0.48
C LYS A 56 6.25 27.30 -0.84
N ARG A 57 6.18 28.04 -1.96
CA ARG A 57 6.44 27.48 -3.31
C ARG A 57 7.80 26.76 -3.40
N SER A 58 8.81 27.28 -2.68
CA SER A 58 10.14 26.68 -2.58
C SER A 58 10.17 25.29 -1.91
N ASP A 59 9.24 25.02 -0.98
CA ASP A 59 9.19 23.74 -0.26
C ASP A 59 8.85 22.56 -1.21
N PHE A 60 8.21 22.85 -2.34
CA PHE A 60 7.89 21.86 -3.37
C PHE A 60 8.97 21.73 -4.44
N SER A 61 10.10 22.41 -4.29
CA SER A 61 11.25 22.28 -5.17
C SER A 61 12.15 21.13 -4.72
N GLY A 62 12.66 20.34 -5.68
CA GLY A 62 13.60 19.25 -5.39
C GLY A 62 13.02 18.02 -4.67
N ILE A 63 11.71 17.97 -4.41
CA ILE A 63 11.08 16.84 -3.67
C ILE A 63 10.55 15.72 -4.56
N LEU A 64 10.59 15.85 -5.89
CA LEU A 64 10.10 14.84 -6.81
C LEU A 64 10.75 13.46 -6.62
N THR A 65 12.02 13.45 -6.22
CA THR A 65 12.82 12.24 -6.04
C THR A 65 13.04 11.88 -4.57
N LYS A 66 12.46 12.62 -3.64
CA LYS A 66 12.56 12.35 -2.21
C LYS A 66 11.45 11.42 -1.76
N GLY A 67 11.81 10.25 -1.24
CA GLY A 67 10.88 9.31 -0.62
C GLY A 67 10.34 9.79 0.73
N GLY A 68 9.43 9.00 1.29
CA GLY A 68 8.72 9.37 2.52
C GLY A 68 7.80 10.57 2.35
N THR A 69 7.52 11.27 3.44
CA THR A 69 6.67 12.47 3.45
C THR A 69 7.30 13.61 4.25
N MET A 70 7.36 14.78 3.65
CA MET A 70 7.86 15.99 4.30
C MET A 70 6.93 16.55 5.39
N LEU A 71 5.70 16.06 5.46
CA LEU A 71 4.70 16.43 6.47
C LEU A 71 4.61 15.43 7.64
N GLY A 72 5.40 14.34 7.60
CA GLY A 72 5.20 13.25 8.53
C GLY A 72 3.86 12.53 8.32
N THR A 73 3.64 11.45 9.04
CA THR A 73 2.39 10.69 8.97
C THR A 73 2.11 9.98 10.28
N SER A 74 0.84 9.74 10.58
CA SER A 74 0.42 8.91 11.69
C SER A 74 -0.70 7.96 11.29
N ARG A 75 -0.80 6.85 12.03
CA ARG A 75 -1.93 5.92 11.89
C ARG A 75 -3.02 6.32 12.85
N GLN A 76 -4.16 6.74 12.30
CA GLN A 76 -5.39 6.98 13.04
C GLN A 76 -6.45 5.99 12.55
N PRO A 77 -6.68 4.86 13.26
CA PRO A 77 -7.64 3.86 12.82
C PRO A 77 -9.04 4.45 12.72
N PHE A 78 -9.73 4.23 11.60
CA PHE A 78 -11.08 4.78 11.37
C PHE A 78 -12.06 4.45 12.50
N LYS A 79 -11.96 3.24 13.10
CA LYS A 79 -12.79 2.82 14.24
C LYS A 79 -12.62 3.73 15.47
N MET A 80 -11.45 4.36 15.61
CA MET A 80 -11.12 5.25 16.74
C MET A 80 -11.45 6.72 16.47
N MET A 81 -11.91 7.07 15.26
CA MET A 81 -12.23 8.46 14.92
C MET A 81 -13.41 9.02 15.72
N ARG A 82 -14.42 8.18 16.02
CA ARG A 82 -15.58 8.56 16.84
C ARG A 82 -15.43 8.25 18.33
N VAL A 83 -14.25 7.73 18.73
CA VAL A 83 -13.90 7.57 20.14
C VAL A 83 -13.24 8.86 20.59
N PRO A 84 -13.69 9.51 21.67
CA PRO A 84 -13.07 10.72 22.19
C PRO A 84 -11.56 10.55 22.41
N ASP A 85 -10.82 11.64 22.35
CA ASP A 85 -9.40 11.64 22.68
C ASP A 85 -9.18 11.47 24.20
N GLU A 86 -7.93 11.50 24.63
CA GLU A 86 -7.54 11.37 26.05
C GLU A 86 -8.09 12.49 26.96
N ASN A 87 -8.53 13.60 26.35
CA ASN A 87 -9.17 14.74 27.06
C ASN A 87 -10.71 14.69 26.95
N GLY A 88 -11.27 13.63 26.39
CA GLY A 88 -12.72 13.48 26.22
C GLY A 88 -13.31 14.28 25.05
N LEU A 89 -12.48 14.81 24.14
CA LEU A 89 -12.91 15.64 23.02
C LEU A 89 -13.22 14.78 21.78
N ASP A 90 -14.26 15.15 21.03
CA ASP A 90 -14.60 14.51 19.76
C ASP A 90 -13.56 14.88 18.69
N LYS A 91 -12.84 13.88 18.22
CA LYS A 91 -11.77 14.03 17.24
C LYS A 91 -12.26 14.59 15.91
N VAL A 92 -13.45 14.20 15.47
CA VAL A 92 -14.05 14.65 14.22
C VAL A 92 -14.38 16.14 14.31
N GLU A 93 -15.01 16.53 15.44
CA GLU A 93 -15.34 17.95 15.67
C GLU A 93 -14.08 18.82 15.81
N LEU A 94 -13.02 18.33 16.47
CA LEU A 94 -11.74 19.05 16.53
C LEU A 94 -11.15 19.31 15.12
N MET A 95 -11.17 18.29 14.24
CA MET A 95 -10.68 18.43 12.87
C MET A 95 -11.55 19.39 12.04
N LYS A 96 -12.88 19.32 12.19
CA LYS A 96 -13.81 20.27 11.56
C LYS A 96 -13.58 21.69 12.05
N HIS A 97 -13.40 21.87 13.37
CA HIS A 97 -13.08 23.16 13.95
C HIS A 97 -11.81 23.76 13.32
N THR A 98 -10.74 22.97 13.21
CA THR A 98 -9.49 23.40 12.57
C THR A 98 -9.69 23.78 11.11
N TYR A 99 -10.46 22.96 10.35
CA TYR A 99 -10.81 23.25 8.96
C TYR A 99 -11.48 24.62 8.80
N TYR A 100 -12.52 24.88 9.59
CA TYR A 100 -13.27 26.16 9.52
C TYR A 100 -12.48 27.33 10.08
N LYS A 101 -11.74 27.15 11.18
CA LYS A 101 -10.87 28.19 11.78
C LYS A 101 -9.81 28.68 10.79
N LEU A 102 -9.21 27.77 10.02
CA LEU A 102 -8.24 28.10 8.99
C LEU A 102 -8.90 28.56 7.68
N LYS A 103 -10.22 28.54 7.60
CA LYS A 103 -11.00 28.90 6.38
C LYS A 103 -10.49 28.12 5.16
N LEU A 104 -10.33 26.80 5.31
CA LEU A 104 -9.92 25.96 4.19
C LEU A 104 -11.02 25.90 3.13
N ASP A 105 -10.65 26.09 1.89
CA ASP A 105 -11.53 25.89 0.74
C ASP A 105 -11.57 24.43 0.30
N ALA A 106 -10.49 23.69 0.56
CA ALA A 106 -10.36 22.26 0.26
C ALA A 106 -9.34 21.57 1.16
N LEU A 107 -9.53 20.27 1.37
CA LEU A 107 -8.58 19.38 2.04
C LEU A 107 -8.17 18.24 1.09
N VAL A 108 -6.89 18.12 0.80
CA VAL A 108 -6.31 17.03 0.01
C VAL A 108 -5.77 15.96 0.94
N VAL A 109 -6.32 14.75 0.84
CA VAL A 109 -5.98 13.61 1.69
C VAL A 109 -5.20 12.58 0.90
N LEU A 110 -3.89 12.49 1.15
CA LEU A 110 -3.02 11.45 0.59
C LEU A 110 -3.01 10.24 1.53
N GLY A 111 -3.79 9.21 1.23
CA GLY A 111 -3.96 8.10 2.16
C GLY A 111 -4.46 6.80 1.56
N GLY A 112 -4.28 5.71 2.31
CA GLY A 112 -4.81 4.38 1.99
C GLY A 112 -6.27 4.22 2.40
N ASN A 113 -6.79 2.99 2.35
CA ASN A 113 -8.20 2.65 2.59
C ASN A 113 -8.77 3.26 3.89
N GLY A 114 -8.06 3.13 5.02
CA GLY A 114 -8.50 3.71 6.29
C GLY A 114 -8.60 5.23 6.25
N SER A 115 -7.66 5.90 5.60
CA SER A 115 -7.64 7.36 5.46
C SER A 115 -8.74 7.86 4.53
N GLN A 116 -9.06 7.11 3.46
CA GLN A 116 -10.16 7.45 2.55
C GLN A 116 -11.54 7.26 3.22
N LYS A 117 -11.68 6.34 4.20
CA LYS A 117 -12.89 6.27 5.04
C LYS A 117 -13.11 7.54 5.86
N THR A 118 -12.04 8.09 6.44
CA THR A 118 -12.11 9.35 7.19
C THR A 118 -12.38 10.53 6.25
N ALA A 119 -11.75 10.55 5.06
CA ALA A 119 -12.02 11.55 4.03
C ALA A 119 -13.50 11.53 3.59
N ASN A 120 -14.07 10.34 3.39
CA ASN A 120 -15.50 10.17 3.08
C ASN A 120 -16.41 10.64 4.21
N LEU A 121 -16.04 10.40 5.48
CA LEU A 121 -16.76 10.91 6.63
C LEU A 121 -16.83 12.44 6.60
N PHE A 122 -15.70 13.11 6.37
CA PHE A 122 -15.65 14.58 6.26
C PHE A 122 -16.45 15.11 5.08
N SER A 123 -16.38 14.44 3.93
CA SER A 123 -17.18 14.81 2.76
C SER A 123 -18.68 14.75 3.05
N LYS A 124 -19.14 13.70 3.77
CA LYS A 124 -20.54 13.57 4.20
C LYS A 124 -20.95 14.63 5.23
N ASP A 125 -20.00 15.13 6.02
CA ASP A 125 -20.20 16.22 6.96
C ASP A 125 -20.10 17.62 6.29
N GLY A 126 -19.99 17.68 4.96
CA GLY A 126 -20.03 18.91 4.17
C GLY A 126 -18.68 19.60 3.95
N LEU A 127 -17.55 18.95 4.29
CA LEU A 127 -16.23 19.49 4.00
C LEU A 127 -15.81 19.19 2.56
N ASN A 128 -15.13 20.11 1.92
CA ASN A 128 -14.57 19.95 0.58
C ASN A 128 -13.30 19.10 0.64
N VAL A 129 -13.40 17.83 0.28
CA VAL A 129 -12.28 16.88 0.37
C VAL A 129 -11.99 16.28 -1.00
N VAL A 130 -10.70 16.14 -1.31
CA VAL A 130 -10.18 15.38 -2.46
C VAL A 130 -9.27 14.29 -1.94
N GLY A 131 -9.61 13.03 -2.22
CA GLY A 131 -8.81 11.85 -1.86
C GLY A 131 -7.78 11.52 -2.94
N LEU A 132 -6.56 11.11 -2.54
CA LEU A 132 -5.52 10.63 -3.46
C LEU A 132 -5.08 9.21 -3.06
N PRO A 133 -4.95 8.28 -4.03
CA PRO A 133 -4.82 6.85 -3.79
C PRO A 133 -3.39 6.45 -3.41
N LYS A 134 -3.03 6.60 -2.14
CA LYS A 134 -1.71 6.30 -1.59
C LYS A 134 -1.71 4.93 -0.92
N THR A 135 -1.00 3.99 -1.48
CA THR A 135 -0.60 2.75 -0.80
C THR A 135 0.41 1.97 -1.64
N ILE A 136 1.30 1.23 -0.99
CA ILE A 136 2.18 0.26 -1.67
C ILE A 136 1.45 -1.06 -1.98
N ASP A 137 0.28 -1.29 -1.35
CA ASP A 137 -0.44 -2.57 -1.42
C ASP A 137 -1.33 -2.68 -2.67
N ASN A 138 -1.59 -1.56 -3.38
CA ASN A 138 -2.52 -1.46 -4.52
C ASN A 138 -3.93 -2.00 -4.22
N ASP A 139 -4.37 -1.81 -2.97
CA ASP A 139 -5.58 -2.41 -2.40
C ASP A 139 -6.83 -1.52 -2.43
N LEU A 140 -6.75 -0.31 -3.00
CA LEU A 140 -7.87 0.62 -3.06
C LEU A 140 -8.84 0.23 -4.19
N TRP A 141 -10.11 0.04 -3.82
CA TRP A 141 -11.15 -0.23 -4.79
C TRP A 141 -11.40 0.97 -5.71
N GLY A 142 -11.66 0.68 -6.99
CA GLY A 142 -12.01 1.69 -7.99
C GLY A 142 -10.83 2.30 -8.73
N THR A 143 -9.58 1.94 -8.38
CA THR A 143 -8.39 2.35 -9.12
C THR A 143 -7.56 1.17 -9.58
N ASP A 144 -7.03 1.24 -10.81
CA ASP A 144 -6.13 0.22 -11.32
C ASP A 144 -4.76 0.28 -10.63
N MET A 145 -4.31 1.50 -10.30
CA MET A 145 -2.99 1.74 -9.76
C MET A 145 -3.01 2.77 -8.63
N THR A 146 -2.25 2.50 -7.57
CA THR A 146 -1.97 3.46 -6.49
C THR A 146 -0.52 3.93 -6.58
N PHE A 147 -0.26 5.19 -6.25
CA PHE A 147 1.13 5.68 -6.22
C PHE A 147 1.88 5.13 -5.01
N GLY A 148 3.13 4.74 -5.25
CA GLY A 148 3.98 4.03 -4.31
C GLY A 148 4.04 2.51 -4.56
N PHE A 149 3.08 1.95 -5.27
CA PHE A 149 3.04 0.51 -5.56
C PHE A 149 4.21 0.06 -6.42
N GLN A 150 4.46 0.72 -7.56
CA GLN A 150 5.53 0.32 -8.47
C GLN A 150 6.93 0.49 -7.86
N SER A 151 7.11 1.49 -7.01
CA SER A 151 8.36 1.65 -6.26
C SER A 151 8.57 0.53 -5.23
N ALA A 152 7.51 0.07 -4.60
CA ALA A 152 7.59 -1.07 -3.68
C ALA A 152 7.81 -2.41 -4.43
N VAL A 153 7.20 -2.59 -5.61
CA VAL A 153 7.46 -3.73 -6.50
C VAL A 153 8.94 -3.78 -6.88
N ASP A 154 9.54 -2.64 -7.26
CA ASP A 154 10.95 -2.56 -7.63
C ASP A 154 11.87 -3.01 -6.48
N ILE A 155 11.62 -2.54 -5.25
CA ILE A 155 12.42 -2.95 -4.09
C ILE A 155 12.21 -4.43 -3.75
N ALA A 156 10.98 -4.92 -3.80
CA ALA A 156 10.69 -6.32 -3.52
C ALA A 156 11.30 -7.25 -4.58
N THR A 157 11.26 -6.84 -5.85
CA THR A 157 11.90 -7.55 -6.96
C THR A 157 13.41 -7.59 -6.78
N ASN A 158 14.05 -6.45 -6.46
CA ASN A 158 15.49 -6.40 -6.21
C ASN A 158 15.90 -7.32 -5.03
N ALA A 159 15.08 -7.45 -4.00
CA ALA A 159 15.32 -8.40 -2.92
C ALA A 159 15.30 -9.86 -3.44
N ILE A 160 14.37 -10.22 -4.31
CA ILE A 160 14.31 -11.55 -4.95
C ILE A 160 15.52 -11.76 -5.85
N ASP A 161 15.92 -10.78 -6.65
CA ASP A 161 17.09 -10.85 -7.55
C ASP A 161 18.39 -11.08 -6.76
N CYS A 162 18.58 -10.38 -5.65
CA CYS A 162 19.71 -10.61 -4.76
C CYS A 162 19.74 -12.05 -4.20
N ILE A 163 18.55 -12.58 -3.85
CA ILE A 163 18.43 -13.97 -3.38
C ILE A 163 18.68 -14.95 -4.50
N HIS A 164 18.26 -14.65 -5.74
CA HIS A 164 18.43 -15.54 -6.89
C HIS A 164 19.89 -15.94 -7.12
N THR A 165 20.80 -14.98 -7.03
CA THR A 165 22.23 -15.20 -7.25
C THR A 165 22.86 -16.10 -6.16
N THR A 166 22.49 -15.92 -4.90
CA THR A 166 22.97 -16.77 -3.79
C THR A 166 22.28 -18.12 -3.78
N ALA A 167 21.01 -18.21 -4.18
CA ALA A 167 20.26 -19.46 -4.26
C ALA A 167 20.90 -20.43 -5.27
N SER A 168 21.28 -19.93 -6.44
CA SER A 168 21.96 -20.72 -7.46
C SER A 168 23.30 -21.30 -7.00
N SER A 169 23.99 -20.62 -6.08
CA SER A 169 25.28 -21.07 -5.54
C SER A 169 25.14 -22.17 -4.49
N HIS A 170 24.07 -22.20 -3.72
CA HIS A 170 23.95 -23.06 -2.53
C HIS A 170 22.96 -24.22 -2.63
N GLY A 171 22.11 -24.25 -3.66
CA GLY A 171 21.16 -25.37 -3.84
C GLY A 171 20.12 -25.52 -2.73
N ARG A 172 19.59 -24.40 -2.21
CA ARG A 172 18.66 -24.33 -1.08
C ARG A 172 17.28 -23.84 -1.51
N VAL A 173 16.31 -23.93 -0.61
CA VAL A 173 15.02 -23.27 -0.75
C VAL A 173 15.06 -21.91 -0.04
N PHE A 174 14.69 -20.87 -0.75
CA PHE A 174 14.61 -19.50 -0.23
C PHE A 174 13.17 -19.00 -0.21
N ILE A 175 12.81 -18.35 0.86
CA ILE A 175 11.51 -17.70 1.04
C ILE A 175 11.73 -16.21 1.21
N VAL A 176 11.09 -15.39 0.38
CA VAL A 176 11.09 -13.93 0.50
C VAL A 176 9.68 -13.49 0.90
N GLU A 177 9.54 -12.95 2.11
CA GLU A 177 8.26 -12.42 2.58
C GLU A 177 8.06 -11.00 2.10
N ILE A 178 6.92 -10.74 1.48
CA ILE A 178 6.59 -9.47 0.82
C ILE A 178 5.37 -8.86 1.51
N MET A 179 5.42 -7.55 1.74
CA MET A 179 4.30 -6.78 2.28
C MET A 179 3.08 -6.81 1.35
N GLY A 180 1.95 -6.33 1.80
CA GLY A 180 0.68 -6.27 1.04
C GLY A 180 -0.54 -6.38 1.95
N HIS A 181 -0.33 -6.51 3.26
CA HIS A 181 -1.36 -6.62 4.29
C HIS A 181 -2.37 -7.74 3.98
N LYS A 182 -3.53 -7.41 3.40
CA LYS A 182 -4.62 -8.37 3.12
C LYS A 182 -4.73 -8.78 1.66
N VAL A 183 -3.90 -8.23 0.79
CA VAL A 183 -3.96 -8.46 -0.65
C VAL A 183 -2.60 -8.87 -1.19
N GLY A 184 -2.61 -9.64 -2.26
CA GLY A 184 -1.40 -10.23 -2.83
C GLY A 184 -0.76 -9.46 -3.99
N TRP A 185 -1.23 -8.28 -4.35
CA TRP A 185 -0.77 -7.56 -5.53
C TRP A 185 0.74 -7.34 -5.56
N LEU A 186 1.32 -6.89 -4.44
CA LEU A 186 2.75 -6.61 -4.36
C LEU A 186 3.58 -7.89 -4.52
N THR A 187 3.17 -8.96 -3.83
CA THR A 187 3.83 -10.27 -3.92
C THR A 187 3.71 -10.89 -5.30
N LEU A 188 2.52 -10.77 -5.93
CA LEU A 188 2.29 -11.29 -7.28
C LEU A 188 3.22 -10.62 -8.30
N HIS A 189 3.25 -9.29 -8.32
CA HIS A 189 4.07 -8.54 -9.27
C HIS A 189 5.56 -8.76 -9.03
N ALA A 190 6.02 -8.65 -7.78
CA ALA A 190 7.43 -8.87 -7.45
C ALA A 190 7.87 -10.32 -7.66
N GLY A 191 7.00 -11.29 -7.35
CA GLY A 191 7.29 -12.71 -7.56
C GLY A 191 7.40 -13.09 -9.04
N ILE A 192 6.53 -12.56 -9.90
CA ILE A 192 6.64 -12.77 -11.35
C ILE A 192 7.89 -12.08 -11.88
N ALA A 193 8.11 -10.81 -11.52
CA ALA A 193 9.24 -10.03 -12.01
C ALA A 193 10.61 -10.60 -11.56
N GLY A 194 10.71 -11.09 -10.33
CA GLY A 194 11.91 -11.71 -9.77
C GLY A 194 12.07 -13.22 -10.10
N GLY A 195 11.15 -13.79 -10.87
CA GLY A 195 11.24 -15.20 -11.29
C GLY A 195 11.05 -16.20 -10.15
N ALA A 196 10.17 -15.92 -9.19
CA ALA A 196 9.84 -16.87 -8.14
C ALA A 196 9.17 -18.13 -8.71
N ASP A 197 9.51 -19.29 -8.18
CA ASP A 197 8.97 -20.58 -8.60
C ASP A 197 7.59 -20.87 -8.00
N ILE A 198 7.36 -20.29 -6.81
CA ILE A 198 6.12 -20.43 -6.05
C ILE A 198 5.75 -19.02 -5.51
N ILE A 199 4.49 -18.64 -5.68
CA ILE A 199 3.95 -17.37 -5.16
C ILE A 199 2.74 -17.69 -4.28
N LEU A 200 2.80 -17.34 -2.99
CA LEU A 200 1.70 -17.58 -2.05
C LEU A 200 0.98 -16.26 -1.72
N LEU A 201 -0.32 -16.23 -1.99
CA LEU A 201 -1.17 -15.04 -1.87
C LEU A 201 -2.30 -15.25 -0.84
N PRO A 202 -2.79 -14.20 -0.20
CA PRO A 202 -3.97 -14.28 0.68
C PRO A 202 -5.23 -14.78 -0.04
N GLU A 203 -5.37 -14.42 -1.31
CA GLU A 203 -6.55 -14.70 -2.14
C GLU A 203 -6.58 -16.14 -2.69
N ILE A 204 -5.45 -16.84 -2.65
CA ILE A 204 -5.30 -18.23 -3.09
C ILE A 204 -4.76 -19.04 -1.91
N PRO A 205 -5.65 -19.59 -1.05
CA PRO A 205 -5.21 -20.38 0.10
C PRO A 205 -4.36 -21.58 -0.33
N TYR A 206 -3.14 -21.66 0.22
CA TYR A 206 -2.18 -22.69 -0.18
C TYR A 206 -2.39 -24.00 0.57
N ASP A 207 -2.01 -25.08 -0.09
CA ASP A 207 -1.81 -26.42 0.46
C ASP A 207 -0.31 -26.65 0.60
N LEU A 208 0.15 -26.96 1.80
CA LEU A 208 1.58 -27.15 2.05
C LEU A 208 2.13 -28.39 1.32
N ASP A 209 1.32 -29.45 1.17
CA ASP A 209 1.71 -30.63 0.41
C ASP A 209 1.92 -30.29 -1.08
N ALA A 210 1.09 -29.42 -1.65
CA ALA A 210 1.25 -28.94 -3.03
C ALA A 210 2.54 -28.10 -3.19
N VAL A 211 2.85 -27.25 -2.22
CA VAL A 211 4.10 -26.49 -2.19
C VAL A 211 5.31 -27.43 -2.14
N VAL A 212 5.31 -28.39 -1.23
CA VAL A 212 6.39 -29.40 -1.09
C VAL A 212 6.51 -30.27 -2.35
N LYS A 213 5.39 -30.69 -2.93
CA LYS A 213 5.37 -31.44 -4.20
C LYS A 213 6.08 -30.65 -5.30
N LYS A 214 5.75 -29.38 -5.47
CA LYS A 214 6.40 -28.49 -6.47
C LYS A 214 7.91 -28.38 -6.26
N ILE A 215 8.37 -28.19 -5.00
CA ILE A 215 9.78 -28.13 -4.67
C ILE A 215 10.48 -29.46 -5.06
N LYS A 216 9.88 -30.61 -4.71
CA LYS A 216 10.42 -31.93 -5.05
C LYS A 216 10.46 -32.18 -6.55
N GLU A 217 9.42 -31.76 -7.30
CA GLU A 217 9.39 -31.85 -8.76
C GLU A 217 10.51 -31.07 -9.40
N ARG A 218 10.76 -29.84 -8.95
CA ARG A 218 11.87 -29.00 -9.43
C ARG A 218 13.23 -29.66 -9.18
N THR A 219 13.44 -30.17 -7.97
CA THR A 219 14.68 -30.89 -7.61
C THR A 219 14.91 -32.12 -8.51
N ARG A 220 13.85 -32.92 -8.76
CA ARG A 220 13.90 -34.08 -9.69
C ARG A 220 14.17 -33.66 -11.13
N GLY A 221 13.66 -32.50 -11.55
CA GLY A 221 13.90 -31.90 -12.85
C GLY A 221 15.28 -31.25 -13.02
N GLY A 222 16.17 -31.39 -12.02
CA GLY A 222 17.53 -30.87 -12.07
C GLY A 222 17.71 -29.44 -11.54
N SER A 223 16.67 -28.79 -11.08
CA SER A 223 16.79 -27.46 -10.44
C SER A 223 17.45 -27.61 -9.07
N ARG A 224 18.52 -26.86 -8.84
CA ARG A 224 19.30 -26.94 -7.62
C ARG A 224 18.69 -26.17 -6.44
N PHE A 225 17.80 -25.19 -6.70
CA PHE A 225 17.18 -24.31 -5.72
C PHE A 225 15.72 -24.03 -6.07
N SER A 226 14.99 -23.49 -5.11
CA SER A 226 13.64 -22.93 -5.33
C SER A 226 13.48 -21.61 -4.57
N ILE A 227 12.78 -20.65 -5.18
CA ILE A 227 12.46 -19.35 -4.59
C ILE A 227 10.94 -19.25 -4.42
N LEU A 228 10.52 -18.97 -3.20
CA LEU A 228 9.14 -18.70 -2.84
C LEU A 228 8.98 -17.22 -2.52
N ALA A 229 8.07 -16.54 -3.21
CA ALA A 229 7.56 -15.22 -2.84
C ALA A 229 6.29 -15.41 -2.00
N VAL A 230 6.30 -14.99 -0.75
CA VAL A 230 5.20 -15.22 0.19
C VAL A 230 4.64 -13.90 0.66
N ALA A 231 3.36 -13.63 0.43
CA ALA A 231 2.70 -12.47 0.99
C ALA A 231 2.62 -12.56 2.53
N GLU A 232 2.85 -11.46 3.24
CA GLU A 232 2.73 -11.41 4.71
C GLU A 232 1.34 -11.85 5.22
N GLY A 233 0.31 -11.74 4.35
CA GLY A 233 -1.06 -12.16 4.60
C GLY A 233 -1.42 -13.54 4.03
N ALA A 234 -0.46 -14.33 3.52
CA ALA A 234 -0.73 -15.66 2.97
C ALA A 234 -1.36 -16.59 4.03
N ILE A 235 -2.37 -17.35 3.61
CA ILE A 235 -3.11 -18.28 4.49
C ILE A 235 -3.15 -19.68 3.86
N SER A 236 -3.10 -20.71 4.70
CA SER A 236 -3.31 -22.09 4.25
C SER A 236 -4.80 -22.38 4.00
N LYS A 237 -5.10 -23.48 3.28
CA LYS A 237 -6.48 -23.97 3.12
C LYS A 237 -7.13 -24.26 4.47
N GLU A 238 -6.37 -24.79 5.42
CA GLU A 238 -6.84 -25.05 6.79
C GLU A 238 -7.24 -23.74 7.49
N GLU A 239 -6.40 -22.73 7.41
CA GLU A 239 -6.65 -21.41 8.00
C GLU A 239 -7.83 -20.69 7.35
N ALA A 240 -7.99 -20.84 6.02
CA ALA A 240 -9.12 -20.29 5.29
C ALA A 240 -10.48 -20.91 5.70
N ALA A 241 -10.46 -22.16 6.18
CA ALA A 241 -11.64 -22.85 6.69
C ALA A 241 -12.01 -22.51 8.14
N MET A 242 -11.12 -21.83 8.88
CA MET A 242 -11.33 -21.47 10.27
C MET A 242 -12.36 -20.35 10.44
N SER A 243 -13.08 -20.37 11.56
CA SER A 243 -13.85 -19.22 12.01
C SER A 243 -12.94 -18.03 12.34
N LYS A 244 -13.47 -16.80 12.32
CA LYS A 244 -12.69 -15.59 12.68
C LYS A 244 -12.05 -15.69 14.08
N LYS A 245 -12.70 -16.37 15.03
CA LYS A 245 -12.20 -16.54 16.39
C LYS A 245 -11.02 -17.51 16.43
N GLU A 246 -11.13 -18.63 15.75
CA GLU A 246 -10.07 -19.65 15.65
C GLU A 246 -8.85 -19.08 14.92
N TYR A 247 -9.08 -18.40 13.79
CA TYR A 247 -8.00 -17.77 13.04
C TYR A 247 -7.26 -16.72 13.87
N LYS A 248 -7.99 -15.89 14.66
CA LYS A 248 -7.34 -14.93 15.54
C LYS A 248 -6.44 -15.62 16.58
N LYS A 249 -6.93 -16.69 17.21
CA LYS A 249 -6.14 -17.51 18.14
C LYS A 249 -4.90 -18.10 17.47
N LYS A 250 -5.07 -18.61 16.24
CA LYS A 250 -3.95 -19.13 15.44
C LYS A 250 -2.88 -18.08 15.15
N LEU A 251 -3.28 -16.84 14.86
CA LEU A 251 -2.35 -15.73 14.67
C LEU A 251 -1.58 -15.39 15.96
N GLU A 252 -2.25 -15.42 17.11
CA GLU A 252 -1.62 -15.20 18.41
C GLU A 252 -0.60 -16.31 18.73
N GLU A 253 -0.93 -17.58 18.46
CA GLU A 253 -0.02 -18.72 18.62
C GLU A 253 1.17 -18.62 17.65
N ARG A 254 0.93 -18.24 16.38
CA ARG A 254 1.99 -17.99 15.39
C ARG A 254 2.97 -16.94 15.89
N ALA A 255 2.45 -15.78 16.35
CA ALA A 255 3.27 -14.66 16.82
C ALA A 255 4.16 -15.03 18.03
N GLN A 256 3.77 -16.02 18.84
CA GLN A 256 4.60 -16.53 19.94
C GLN A 256 5.72 -17.45 19.47
N LYS A 257 5.51 -18.17 18.36
CA LYS A 257 6.43 -19.22 17.90
C LYS A 257 7.30 -18.81 16.73
N TYR A 258 6.78 -17.96 15.85
CA TYR A 258 7.43 -17.56 14.61
C TYR A 258 7.42 -16.03 14.45
N GLN A 259 8.47 -15.48 13.85
CA GLN A 259 8.56 -14.03 13.59
C GLN A 259 7.54 -13.57 12.54
N SER A 260 7.19 -14.45 11.58
CA SER A 260 6.22 -14.17 10.51
C SER A 260 5.70 -15.47 9.88
N VAL A 261 4.76 -15.33 8.91
CA VAL A 261 4.20 -16.47 8.18
C VAL A 261 5.27 -17.21 7.36
N ALA A 262 6.24 -16.51 6.79
CA ALA A 262 7.31 -17.13 6.03
C ALA A 262 8.20 -18.04 6.89
N TYR A 263 8.46 -17.67 8.13
CA TYR A 263 9.19 -18.53 9.07
C TYR A 263 8.40 -19.79 9.47
N GLU A 264 7.07 -19.69 9.64
CA GLU A 264 6.22 -20.87 9.88
C GLU A 264 6.23 -21.81 8.68
N ILE A 265 6.02 -21.27 7.47
CA ILE A 265 6.06 -22.04 6.22
C ILE A 265 7.44 -22.70 6.06
N GLY A 266 8.51 -21.95 6.25
CA GLY A 266 9.88 -22.44 6.14
C GLY A 266 10.16 -23.60 7.09
N ALA A 267 9.77 -23.49 8.36
CA ALA A 267 9.96 -24.55 9.34
C ALA A 267 9.23 -25.84 8.94
N LYS A 268 7.99 -25.73 8.48
CA LYS A 268 7.19 -26.88 8.02
C LYS A 268 7.77 -27.53 6.76
N ILE A 269 8.19 -26.73 5.77
CA ILE A 269 8.85 -27.26 4.56
C ILE A 269 10.14 -27.99 4.93
N GLN A 270 10.95 -27.43 5.83
CA GLN A 270 12.18 -28.08 6.30
C GLN A 270 11.88 -29.44 6.96
N GLU A 271 10.86 -29.52 7.81
CA GLU A 271 10.43 -30.76 8.46
C GLU A 271 9.99 -31.82 7.43
N MET A 272 9.22 -31.42 6.39
CA MET A 272 8.67 -32.33 5.37
C MET A 272 9.67 -32.74 4.29
N THR A 273 10.73 -31.98 4.08
CA THR A 273 11.66 -32.18 2.95
C THR A 273 13.08 -32.55 3.41
N GLY A 274 13.47 -32.19 4.62
CA GLY A 274 14.86 -32.24 5.09
C GLY A 274 15.78 -31.20 4.43
N GLN A 275 15.27 -30.35 3.53
CA GLN A 275 16.06 -29.32 2.83
C GLN A 275 16.31 -28.11 3.74
N GLU A 276 17.46 -27.49 3.57
CA GLU A 276 17.77 -26.25 4.28
C GLU A 276 16.97 -25.07 3.70
N ILE A 277 16.22 -24.40 4.57
CA ILE A 277 15.38 -23.25 4.23
C ILE A 277 16.03 -21.96 4.72
N ARG A 278 16.00 -20.94 3.91
CA ARG A 278 16.41 -19.57 4.26
C ARG A 278 15.25 -18.61 4.05
N VAL A 279 15.00 -17.76 5.04
CA VAL A 279 13.93 -16.77 5.00
C VAL A 279 14.53 -15.38 4.98
N THR A 280 14.03 -14.54 4.08
CA THR A 280 14.36 -13.10 3.98
C THR A 280 13.09 -12.31 4.09
N VAL A 281 13.08 -11.33 5.00
CA VAL A 281 11.95 -10.42 5.20
C VAL A 281 12.44 -8.99 4.98
N PRO A 282 12.31 -8.41 3.76
CA PRO A 282 12.70 -7.03 3.48
C PRO A 282 11.96 -6.00 4.36
N GLY A 283 10.73 -6.33 4.76
CA GLY A 283 9.93 -5.52 5.67
C GLY A 283 9.77 -4.06 5.19
N HIS A 284 10.03 -3.11 6.07
CA HIS A 284 9.85 -1.67 5.79
C HIS A 284 10.79 -1.11 4.72
N MET A 285 11.84 -1.83 4.29
CA MET A 285 12.64 -1.42 3.12
C MET A 285 11.75 -1.20 1.89
N GLN A 286 10.68 -1.97 1.75
CA GLN A 286 9.70 -1.85 0.66
C GLN A 286 8.93 -0.51 0.64
N ARG A 287 9.03 0.32 1.69
CA ARG A 287 8.46 1.66 1.78
C ARG A 287 9.48 2.77 1.57
N GLY A 288 10.77 2.43 1.62
CA GLY A 288 11.89 3.37 1.61
C GLY A 288 12.40 3.71 0.21
N GLY A 289 13.39 4.61 0.16
CA GLY A 289 14.05 5.00 -1.08
C GLY A 289 13.30 6.02 -1.91
N ALA A 290 13.82 6.30 -3.10
CA ALA A 290 13.24 7.25 -4.05
C ALA A 290 12.12 6.58 -4.86
N PRO A 291 11.09 7.33 -5.31
CA PRO A 291 10.09 6.78 -6.22
C PRO A 291 10.70 6.49 -7.59
N VAL A 292 10.34 5.33 -8.16
CA VAL A 292 10.72 4.97 -9.54
C VAL A 292 10.09 5.92 -10.58
N PRO A 293 10.62 6.01 -11.81
CA PRO A 293 10.09 6.93 -12.84
C PRO A 293 8.58 6.79 -13.09
N PHE A 294 8.06 5.57 -13.05
CA PHE A 294 6.61 5.32 -13.20
C PHE A 294 5.81 6.07 -12.14
N ASP A 295 6.17 5.91 -10.87
CA ASP A 295 5.46 6.56 -9.75
C ASP A 295 5.61 8.08 -9.78
N ARG A 296 6.75 8.62 -10.24
CA ARG A 296 6.94 10.07 -10.40
C ARG A 296 5.98 10.66 -11.44
N VAL A 297 5.81 9.99 -12.57
CA VAL A 297 4.87 10.39 -13.62
C VAL A 297 3.43 10.26 -13.14
N LEU A 298 3.07 9.11 -12.57
CA LEU A 298 1.74 8.85 -12.02
C LEU A 298 1.36 9.89 -10.95
N SER A 299 2.25 10.14 -9.99
CA SER A 299 2.08 11.13 -8.92
C SER A 299 1.87 12.55 -9.46
N SER A 300 2.65 12.94 -10.48
CA SER A 300 2.51 14.25 -11.10
C SER A 300 1.16 14.41 -11.80
N ARG A 301 0.70 13.37 -12.51
CA ARG A 301 -0.60 13.35 -13.19
C ARG A 301 -1.77 13.38 -12.20
N ILE A 302 -1.72 12.54 -11.15
CA ILE A 302 -2.73 12.50 -10.07
C ILE A 302 -2.81 13.86 -9.38
N GLY A 303 -1.66 14.47 -9.07
CA GLY A 303 -1.60 15.77 -8.44
C GLY A 303 -2.17 16.90 -9.31
N ALA A 304 -1.85 16.92 -10.60
CA ALA A 304 -2.42 17.89 -11.54
C ALA A 304 -3.94 17.74 -11.68
N HIS A 305 -4.45 16.50 -11.73
CA HIS A 305 -5.89 16.24 -11.78
C HIS A 305 -6.59 16.74 -10.51
N ALA A 306 -6.01 16.50 -9.33
CA ALA A 306 -6.54 17.01 -8.06
C ALA A 306 -6.62 18.54 -8.04
N ALA A 307 -5.60 19.23 -8.55
CA ALA A 307 -5.61 20.70 -8.64
C ALA A 307 -6.76 21.19 -9.55
N ALA A 308 -6.97 20.55 -10.68
CA ALA A 308 -8.08 20.87 -11.60
C ALA A 308 -9.46 20.56 -10.98
N MET A 309 -9.59 19.50 -10.16
CA MET A 309 -10.82 19.23 -9.40
C MET A 309 -11.11 20.36 -8.40
N ILE A 310 -10.11 20.84 -7.67
CA ILE A 310 -10.24 21.95 -6.72
C ILE A 310 -10.68 23.23 -7.46
N GLU A 311 -10.14 23.49 -8.64
CA GLU A 311 -10.55 24.63 -9.48
C GLU A 311 -12.03 24.56 -9.86
N ARG A 312 -12.51 23.40 -10.28
CA ARG A 312 -13.92 23.20 -10.67
C ARG A 312 -14.88 23.09 -9.48
N GLY A 313 -14.37 23.04 -8.23
CA GLY A 313 -15.19 22.80 -7.05
C GLY A 313 -15.71 21.36 -6.96
N ASP A 314 -14.97 20.39 -7.50
CA ASP A 314 -15.38 19.00 -7.66
C ASP A 314 -14.84 18.18 -6.46
N PHE A 315 -15.60 18.13 -5.38
CA PHE A 315 -15.21 17.56 -4.09
C PHE A 315 -15.94 16.26 -3.76
N GLY A 316 -15.53 15.61 -2.66
CA GLY A 316 -16.11 14.36 -2.20
C GLY A 316 -15.67 13.15 -3.02
N LYS A 317 -14.57 13.26 -3.75
CA LYS A 317 -14.11 12.26 -4.70
C LYS A 317 -12.68 11.80 -4.43
N LEU A 318 -12.39 10.58 -4.87
CA LEU A 318 -11.06 9.99 -4.94
C LEU A 318 -10.55 10.06 -6.38
N VAL A 319 -9.37 10.62 -6.58
CA VAL A 319 -8.68 10.51 -7.88
C VAL A 319 -8.29 9.05 -8.10
N VAL A 320 -8.54 8.52 -9.28
CA VAL A 320 -8.28 7.13 -9.64
C VAL A 320 -7.63 7.01 -11.01
N VAL A 321 -7.04 5.86 -11.26
CA VAL A 321 -6.55 5.45 -12.58
C VAL A 321 -7.50 4.39 -13.13
N LYS A 322 -8.02 4.58 -14.33
CA LYS A 322 -8.80 3.58 -15.06
C LYS A 322 -8.30 3.51 -16.49
N ASN A 323 -7.84 2.34 -16.94
CA ASN A 323 -7.33 2.14 -18.30
C ASN A 323 -6.26 3.19 -18.69
N ASN A 324 -5.29 3.47 -17.80
CA ASN A 324 -4.24 4.49 -17.96
C ASN A 324 -4.74 5.96 -18.02
N VAL A 325 -6.03 6.20 -17.82
CA VAL A 325 -6.61 7.54 -17.73
C VAL A 325 -6.75 7.93 -16.26
N ILE A 326 -6.34 9.17 -15.93
CA ILE A 326 -6.62 9.74 -14.61
C ILE A 326 -8.04 10.29 -14.63
N THR A 327 -8.86 9.84 -13.71
CA THR A 327 -10.25 10.26 -13.51
C THR A 327 -10.56 10.31 -12.01
N ASP A 328 -11.81 10.44 -11.64
CA ASP A 328 -12.27 10.46 -10.26
C ASP A 328 -13.55 9.63 -10.07
N ILE A 329 -13.76 9.16 -8.84
CA ILE A 329 -14.98 8.49 -8.40
C ILE A 329 -15.40 9.05 -7.03
N PRO A 330 -16.70 8.97 -6.67
CA PRO A 330 -17.11 9.30 -5.31
C PRO A 330 -16.33 8.55 -4.24
N LEU A 331 -15.91 9.22 -3.18
CA LEU A 331 -15.19 8.59 -2.06
C LEU A 331 -15.94 7.40 -1.47
N GLU A 332 -17.27 7.46 -1.41
CA GLU A 332 -18.10 6.37 -0.87
C GLU A 332 -18.05 5.08 -1.71
N GLU A 333 -17.75 5.16 -2.99
CA GLU A 333 -17.60 3.97 -3.83
C GLU A 333 -16.35 3.16 -3.46
N SER A 334 -15.27 3.83 -3.03
CA SER A 334 -13.99 3.22 -2.69
C SER A 334 -13.84 2.96 -1.19
N ALA A 335 -14.33 3.88 -0.36
CA ALA A 335 -14.08 3.87 1.08
C ALA A 335 -14.54 2.58 1.77
N GLY A 336 -13.60 1.83 2.30
CA GLY A 336 -13.88 0.59 3.02
C GLY A 336 -13.93 -0.68 2.19
N LYS A 337 -13.82 -0.57 0.89
CA LYS A 337 -13.70 -1.71 -0.01
C LYS A 337 -12.22 -2.01 -0.31
N LEU A 338 -11.90 -3.27 -0.50
CA LEU A 338 -10.56 -3.71 -0.90
C LEU A 338 -10.59 -4.25 -2.32
N LYS A 339 -9.53 -3.96 -3.07
CA LYS A 339 -9.27 -4.54 -4.37
C LYS A 339 -8.38 -5.77 -4.19
N TYR A 340 -8.98 -6.94 -4.17
CA TYR A 340 -8.29 -8.21 -4.09
C TYR A 340 -7.74 -8.64 -5.45
N VAL A 341 -6.72 -9.50 -5.44
CA VAL A 341 -6.30 -10.24 -6.63
C VAL A 341 -7.40 -11.25 -6.97
N ASP A 342 -7.93 -11.19 -8.19
CA ASP A 342 -8.84 -12.21 -8.67
C ASP A 342 -8.05 -13.50 -9.03
N PRO A 343 -8.31 -14.64 -8.36
CA PRO A 343 -7.65 -15.90 -8.67
C PRO A 343 -7.90 -16.41 -10.10
N GLN A 344 -8.91 -15.87 -10.79
CA GLN A 344 -9.25 -16.19 -12.17
C GLN A 344 -8.73 -15.13 -13.17
N SER A 345 -8.00 -14.12 -12.71
CA SER A 345 -7.42 -13.08 -13.57
C SER A 345 -6.41 -13.65 -14.56
N ASP A 346 -6.21 -12.94 -15.67
CA ASP A 346 -5.29 -13.39 -16.72
C ASP A 346 -3.84 -13.42 -16.21
N ILE A 347 -3.42 -12.48 -15.38
CA ILE A 347 -2.07 -12.50 -14.79
C ILE A 347 -1.79 -13.77 -13.96
N ILE A 348 -2.78 -14.30 -13.25
CA ILE A 348 -2.65 -15.58 -12.52
C ILE A 348 -2.56 -16.75 -13.49
N LYS A 349 -3.40 -16.78 -14.53
CA LYS A 349 -3.37 -17.82 -15.57
C LYS A 349 -2.04 -17.83 -16.31
N GLU A 350 -1.56 -16.64 -16.70
CA GLU A 350 -0.28 -16.45 -17.39
C GLU A 350 0.90 -16.89 -16.50
N ALA A 351 0.91 -16.51 -15.23
CA ALA A 351 1.93 -16.96 -14.28
C ALA A 351 1.93 -18.51 -14.15
N LYS A 352 0.76 -19.16 -14.10
CA LYS A 352 0.66 -20.63 -14.11
C LYS A 352 1.19 -21.25 -15.41
N LEU A 353 0.96 -20.61 -16.57
CA LEU A 353 1.52 -21.06 -17.86
C LEU A 353 3.04 -20.95 -17.89
N LEU A 354 3.63 -19.99 -17.19
CA LEU A 354 5.08 -19.88 -16.99
C LEU A 354 5.65 -20.92 -16.00
N GLY A 355 4.79 -21.77 -15.44
CA GLY A 355 5.19 -22.82 -14.50
C GLY A 355 5.26 -22.37 -13.04
N ILE A 356 4.82 -21.17 -12.70
CA ILE A 356 4.75 -20.66 -11.33
C ILE A 356 3.59 -21.38 -10.60
N SER A 357 3.88 -21.92 -9.41
CA SER A 357 2.86 -22.52 -8.54
C SER A 357 2.31 -21.50 -7.55
N PHE A 358 1.02 -21.59 -7.27
CA PHE A 358 0.38 -20.82 -6.18
C PHE A 358 0.07 -21.72 -4.96
N GLY A 359 0.58 -22.95 -4.94
CA GLY A 359 0.32 -23.90 -3.86
C GLY A 359 -1.12 -24.38 -3.80
N ASP A 360 -1.90 -24.20 -4.84
CA ASP A 360 -3.34 -24.51 -4.87
C ASP A 360 -3.64 -25.92 -5.39
N LYS A 361 -2.65 -26.64 -6.01
CA LYS A 361 -2.81 -27.97 -6.64
C LYS A 361 -1.60 -28.88 -6.38
#